data_325eabdf34ef6748361a2a733e859520
#
_entry.id   325eabdf34ef6748361a2a733e859520
#
_cell.length_a   1.000
_cell.length_b   1.000
_cell.length_c   1.000
_cell.angle_alpha   90.00
_cell.angle_beta   90.00
_cell.angle_gamma   90.00
#
_symmetry.space_group_name_H-M   'P 1'
#
loop_
_entity.id
_entity.type
_entity.pdbx_description
1 polymer ?
#
loop_
_entity_poly.entity_id
_entity_poly.type
_entity_poly.pdbx_seq_one_letter_code
_entity_poly.pdbx_strand_id
1 'polypeptide(L)'
;MTLTRRDIESFSILKDASATAVYGVRGANGVVLVTTRSGQEGRTKVTWKSSMTLSYSPRMPEYLEAYDYASLANEARVVSNMDPLYSPTELEIIKAGLDNDLYPNVNWQKEILKDVTINHQHYLNVSGGGKVARYFVSVGGTFKDAIFKQDKVNKYNTNVKWAKYNFRAKVDMNLTPSTIMGLAMDGAIVEDRAPGFGTNNDALWAAQAYLTPLTVPLRYSNGMLPAYGKNGEQISPYILLNHTGFKKGNRTTMNINFTLRQDFGKWIKGLTARGMFSYNNNNIHNVVRSKMPDLYKAFGRYNDGSLMTQRTVSASNIQFAKSAASDRRYYFESQLAYERLFNQEHRVTGLIHYYMQSTETTEANDEISSIPKRYQALSARATYSYK
;
A
#
# COMPACT_ATOMS: atom_id res chain seq x y z
N MET A 1 -5.64 6.40 1.71
CA MET A 1 -5.57 7.82 2.08
C MET A 1 -4.97 8.60 0.92
N THR A 2 -5.72 9.56 0.37
CA THR A 2 -5.31 10.39 -0.78
C THR A 2 -4.35 11.50 -0.39
N LEU A 3 -4.50 12.02 0.83
CA LEU A 3 -3.70 13.11 1.38
C LEU A 3 -2.27 12.69 1.72
N THR A 4 -1.33 13.60 1.53
CA THR A 4 0.00 13.50 2.10
C THR A 4 0.06 14.25 3.43
N ARG A 5 1.04 13.90 4.29
CA ARG A 5 1.29 14.65 5.54
C ARG A 5 1.47 16.15 5.29
N ARG A 6 1.98 16.51 4.11
CA ARG A 6 2.26 17.91 3.72
C ARG A 6 1.03 18.70 3.32
N ASP A 7 -0.08 18.02 2.97
CA ASP A 7 -1.38 18.64 2.65
C ASP A 7 -2.20 18.94 3.91
N ILE A 8 -1.79 18.41 5.06
CA ILE A 8 -2.48 18.59 6.33
C ILE A 8 -1.96 19.87 7.01
N GLU A 9 -2.87 20.70 7.46
CA GLU A 9 -2.60 21.88 8.26
C GLU A 9 -2.63 21.55 9.76
N SER A 10 -3.72 20.89 10.19
CA SER A 10 -3.90 20.45 11.55
C SER A 10 -4.78 19.21 11.63
N PHE A 11 -4.74 18.54 12.77
CA PHE A 11 -5.72 17.53 13.12
C PHE A 11 -6.15 17.72 14.58
N SER A 12 -7.42 17.42 14.84
CA SER A 12 -8.01 17.48 16.18
C SER A 12 -8.70 16.17 16.47
N ILE A 13 -8.55 15.69 17.70
CA ILE A 13 -9.21 14.45 18.14
C ILE A 13 -10.29 14.84 19.13
N LEU A 14 -11.55 14.60 18.76
CA LEU A 14 -12.71 14.78 19.62
C LEU A 14 -12.96 13.48 20.36
N LYS A 15 -12.82 13.50 21.70
CA LYS A 15 -13.02 12.34 22.57
C LYS A 15 -14.28 12.47 23.44
N ASP A 16 -14.75 13.70 23.64
CA ASP A 16 -15.89 13.97 24.51
C ASP A 16 -17.21 13.68 23.81
N ALA A 17 -18.14 13.03 24.51
CA ALA A 17 -19.46 12.67 24.01
C ALA A 17 -20.23 13.89 23.48
N SER A 18 -20.13 15.05 24.15
CA SER A 18 -20.76 16.30 23.73
C SER A 18 -20.21 16.84 22.40
N ALA A 19 -18.90 16.68 22.16
CA ALA A 19 -18.25 17.10 20.93
C ALA A 19 -18.54 16.13 19.78
N THR A 20 -18.69 14.84 20.07
CA THR A 20 -18.93 13.80 19.07
C THR A 20 -20.41 13.54 18.76
N ALA A 21 -21.33 14.04 19.61
CA ALA A 21 -22.77 13.82 19.47
C ALA A 21 -23.34 14.21 18.09
N VAL A 22 -22.79 15.26 17.46
CA VAL A 22 -23.21 15.69 16.10
C VAL A 22 -22.89 14.69 15.01
N TYR A 23 -22.00 13.71 15.29
CA TYR A 23 -21.63 12.64 14.36
C TYR A 23 -22.41 11.34 14.61
N GLY A 24 -23.36 11.36 15.57
CA GLY A 24 -24.21 10.21 15.92
C GLY A 24 -23.39 9.00 16.36
N VAL A 25 -23.89 7.79 16.11
CA VAL A 25 -23.22 6.53 16.47
C VAL A 25 -21.80 6.39 15.89
N ARG A 26 -21.47 7.08 14.82
CA ARG A 26 -20.10 7.09 14.25
C ARG A 26 -19.10 7.82 15.13
N GLY A 27 -19.56 8.72 15.99
CA GLY A 27 -18.73 9.43 16.95
C GLY A 27 -18.45 8.67 18.24
N ALA A 28 -19.05 7.49 18.46
CA ALA A 28 -18.97 6.75 19.72
C ALA A 28 -17.52 6.40 20.16
N ASN A 29 -16.64 6.14 19.19
CA ASN A 29 -15.21 5.84 19.45
C ASN A 29 -14.30 7.06 19.28
N GLY A 30 -14.87 8.28 19.27
CA GLY A 30 -14.16 9.51 18.98
C GLY A 30 -14.13 9.87 17.50
N VAL A 31 -13.79 11.12 17.22
CA VAL A 31 -13.73 11.68 15.85
C VAL A 31 -12.39 12.35 15.63
N VAL A 32 -11.73 12.03 14.54
CA VAL A 32 -10.51 12.71 14.09
C VAL A 32 -10.88 13.70 12.99
N LEU A 33 -10.75 14.99 13.27
CA LEU A 33 -10.94 16.07 12.31
C LEU A 33 -9.60 16.41 11.68
N VAL A 34 -9.53 16.29 10.35
CA VAL A 34 -8.34 16.64 9.58
C VAL A 34 -8.61 17.92 8.80
N THR A 35 -7.90 18.99 9.17
CA THR A 35 -7.93 20.25 8.43
C THR A 35 -6.81 20.24 7.40
N THR A 36 -7.17 20.45 6.16
CA THR A 36 -6.23 20.48 5.05
C THR A 36 -5.87 21.90 4.69
N ARG A 37 -4.64 22.09 4.18
CA ARG A 37 -4.13 23.40 3.75
C ARG A 37 -5.03 24.04 2.71
N SER A 38 -5.19 25.34 2.82
CA SER A 38 -5.96 26.21 1.93
C SER A 38 -5.08 27.34 1.40
N GLY A 39 -5.53 27.98 0.33
CA GLY A 39 -4.94 29.22 -0.14
C GLY A 39 -5.16 30.36 0.85
N GLN A 40 -4.24 31.29 0.86
CA GLN A 40 -4.31 32.53 1.66
C GLN A 40 -4.21 33.73 0.74
N GLU A 41 -4.74 34.87 1.17
CA GLU A 41 -4.52 36.13 0.46
C GLU A 41 -3.04 36.50 0.46
N GLY A 42 -2.54 36.92 -0.68
CA GLY A 42 -1.15 37.31 -0.86
C GLY A 42 -0.54 36.82 -2.15
N ARG A 43 0.76 37.07 -2.29
CA ARG A 43 1.52 36.66 -3.48
C ARG A 43 1.56 35.15 -3.60
N THR A 44 1.58 34.65 -4.82
CA THR A 44 1.78 33.22 -5.10
C THR A 44 3.07 32.70 -4.47
N LYS A 45 2.93 31.63 -3.71
CA LYS A 45 4.05 30.89 -3.09
C LYS A 45 4.18 29.55 -3.76
N VAL A 46 5.38 29.23 -4.24
CA VAL A 46 5.73 27.92 -4.79
C VAL A 46 6.67 27.24 -3.83
N THR A 47 6.36 26.00 -3.47
CA THR A 47 7.21 25.20 -2.59
C THR A 47 7.48 23.85 -3.23
N TRP A 48 8.74 23.55 -3.45
CA TRP A 48 9.19 22.24 -3.89
C TRP A 48 10.00 21.56 -2.79
N LYS A 49 9.69 20.30 -2.51
CA LYS A 49 10.40 19.46 -1.56
C LYS A 49 10.70 18.12 -2.20
N SER A 50 11.95 17.73 -2.14
CA SER A 50 12.41 16.40 -2.57
C SER A 50 13.12 15.74 -1.39
N SER A 51 12.92 14.45 -1.23
CA SER A 51 13.62 13.63 -0.24
C SER A 51 13.98 12.29 -0.84
N MET A 52 15.18 11.83 -0.53
CA MET A 52 15.69 10.52 -0.84
C MET A 52 15.98 9.80 0.47
N THR A 53 15.58 8.57 0.58
CA THR A 53 15.79 7.74 1.76
C THR A 53 16.51 6.46 1.34
N LEU A 54 17.65 6.21 1.95
CA LEU A 54 18.34 4.92 1.88
C LEU A 54 17.77 4.03 2.98
N SER A 55 17.29 2.84 2.61
CA SER A 55 16.76 1.86 3.56
C SER A 55 17.59 0.59 3.48
N TYR A 56 17.98 0.06 4.62
CA TYR A 56 18.70 -1.19 4.75
C TYR A 56 18.10 -2.00 5.91
N SER A 57 18.33 -3.30 5.91
CA SER A 57 17.89 -4.19 6.99
C SER A 57 19.00 -4.25 8.05
N PRO A 58 18.83 -3.64 9.24
CA PRO A 58 19.88 -3.54 10.23
C PRO A 58 20.18 -4.87 10.94
N ARG A 59 19.24 -5.81 10.87
CA ARG A 59 19.39 -7.16 11.45
C ARG A 59 18.86 -8.18 10.47
N MET A 60 19.76 -8.96 9.93
CA MET A 60 19.44 -10.15 9.14
C MET A 60 20.01 -11.36 9.87
N PRO A 61 19.30 -12.50 9.91
CA PRO A 61 19.88 -13.74 10.42
C PRO A 61 21.13 -14.10 9.61
N GLU A 62 22.15 -14.56 10.28
CA GLU A 62 23.31 -15.17 9.63
C GLU A 62 23.03 -16.64 9.40
N TYR A 63 23.22 -17.09 8.18
CA TYR A 63 23.03 -18.48 7.80
C TYR A 63 24.39 -19.13 7.59
N LEU A 64 24.48 -20.39 7.96
CA LEU A 64 25.68 -21.22 7.80
C LEU A 64 25.98 -21.44 6.31
N GLU A 65 27.23 -21.54 5.97
CA GLU A 65 27.69 -22.08 4.70
C GLU A 65 27.40 -23.60 4.63
N ALA A 66 27.43 -24.17 3.42
CA ALA A 66 27.00 -25.54 3.15
C ALA A 66 27.73 -26.58 4.00
N TYR A 67 29.07 -26.47 4.18
CA TYR A 67 29.84 -27.40 4.96
C TYR A 67 29.50 -27.35 6.46
N ASP A 68 29.41 -26.16 7.03
CA ASP A 68 29.07 -25.98 8.44
C ASP A 68 27.65 -26.45 8.72
N TYR A 69 26.72 -26.18 7.80
CA TYR A 69 25.36 -26.69 7.88
C TYR A 69 25.30 -28.22 7.85
N ALA A 70 26.02 -28.86 6.90
CA ALA A 70 26.03 -30.30 6.76
C ALA A 70 26.66 -31.00 7.99
N SER A 71 27.73 -30.43 8.52
CA SER A 71 28.42 -30.92 9.72
C SER A 71 27.53 -30.86 10.95
N LEU A 72 26.87 -29.71 11.17
CA LEU A 72 25.94 -29.54 12.29
C LEU A 72 24.68 -30.39 12.14
N ALA A 73 24.17 -30.58 10.92
CA ALA A 73 23.06 -31.51 10.66
C ALA A 73 23.41 -32.96 11.00
N ASN A 74 24.61 -33.40 10.65
CA ASN A 74 25.10 -34.72 11.03
C ASN A 74 25.22 -34.86 12.54
N GLU A 75 25.81 -33.88 13.23
CA GLU A 75 25.94 -33.88 14.69
C GLU A 75 24.57 -33.99 15.37
N ALA A 76 23.59 -33.16 14.94
CA ALA A 76 22.24 -33.18 15.48
C ALA A 76 21.55 -34.55 15.31
N ARG A 77 21.77 -35.21 14.17
CA ARG A 77 21.22 -36.56 13.94
C ARG A 77 21.88 -37.62 14.83
N VAL A 78 23.21 -37.62 14.95
CA VAL A 78 23.94 -38.54 15.79
C VAL A 78 23.52 -38.40 17.27
N VAL A 79 23.40 -37.17 17.76
CA VAL A 79 22.89 -36.90 19.13
C VAL A 79 21.46 -37.45 19.32
N SER A 80 20.68 -37.48 18.25
CA SER A 80 19.30 -38.00 18.24
C SER A 80 19.23 -39.51 17.95
N ASN A 81 20.33 -40.24 18.00
CA ASN A 81 20.47 -41.65 17.66
C ASN A 81 19.98 -41.99 16.23
N MET A 82 20.22 -41.12 15.28
CA MET A 82 19.93 -41.31 13.86
C MET A 82 21.25 -41.36 13.06
N ASP A 83 21.23 -42.04 11.93
CA ASP A 83 22.39 -42.07 11.04
C ASP A 83 22.70 -40.65 10.51
N PRO A 84 23.97 -40.32 10.27
CA PRO A 84 24.38 -39.09 9.63
C PRO A 84 23.62 -38.86 8.30
N LEU A 85 23.28 -37.61 8.00
CA LEU A 85 22.62 -37.26 6.77
C LEU A 85 23.55 -37.23 5.57
N TYR A 86 24.81 -36.84 5.80
CA TYR A 86 25.87 -36.74 4.81
C TYR A 86 27.01 -37.69 5.18
N SER A 87 27.45 -38.50 4.23
CA SER A 87 28.62 -39.36 4.38
C SER A 87 29.93 -38.55 4.47
N PRO A 88 31.04 -39.15 4.99
CA PRO A 88 32.33 -38.45 5.00
C PRO A 88 32.79 -37.97 3.60
N THR A 89 32.54 -38.78 2.57
CA THR A 89 32.87 -38.41 1.18
C THR A 89 32.05 -37.21 0.70
N GLU A 90 30.74 -37.14 1.00
CA GLU A 90 29.91 -36.02 0.65
C GLU A 90 30.34 -34.73 1.38
N LEU A 91 30.73 -34.84 2.65
CA LEU A 91 31.28 -33.71 3.40
C LEU A 91 32.55 -33.13 2.74
N GLU A 92 33.44 -33.99 2.25
CA GLU A 92 34.64 -33.51 1.51
C GLU A 92 34.29 -32.87 0.17
N ILE A 93 33.31 -33.42 -0.57
CA ILE A 93 32.81 -32.81 -1.82
C ILE A 93 32.20 -31.42 -1.54
N ILE A 94 31.38 -31.33 -0.48
CA ILE A 94 30.76 -30.05 -0.07
C ILE A 94 31.82 -29.02 0.33
N LYS A 95 32.79 -29.46 1.18
CA LYS A 95 33.86 -28.59 1.64
C LYS A 95 34.74 -28.09 0.51
N ALA A 96 35.05 -28.93 -0.44
CA ALA A 96 35.86 -28.56 -1.60
C ALA A 96 35.09 -27.84 -2.72
N GLY A 97 33.72 -27.76 -2.65
CA GLY A 97 32.89 -27.16 -3.67
C GLY A 97 32.97 -27.83 -5.05
N LEU A 98 33.19 -29.16 -5.08
CA LEU A 98 33.46 -29.90 -6.31
C LEU A 98 32.22 -30.08 -7.19
N ASP A 99 31.01 -30.09 -6.62
CA ASP A 99 29.76 -30.29 -7.36
C ASP A 99 28.66 -29.36 -6.86
N ASN A 100 28.61 -28.15 -7.40
CA ASN A 100 27.61 -27.14 -7.04
C ASN A 100 26.21 -27.43 -7.58
N ASP A 101 26.02 -28.40 -8.44
CA ASP A 101 24.71 -28.83 -8.89
C ASP A 101 24.00 -29.75 -7.88
N LEU A 102 24.74 -30.71 -7.33
CA LEU A 102 24.22 -31.70 -6.37
C LEU A 102 24.39 -31.23 -4.93
N TYR A 103 25.48 -30.53 -4.62
CA TYR A 103 25.82 -29.98 -3.32
C TYR A 103 26.07 -28.47 -3.41
N PRO A 104 25.02 -27.68 -3.64
CA PRO A 104 25.15 -26.21 -3.78
C PRO A 104 25.55 -25.58 -2.44
N ASN A 105 26.13 -24.37 -2.54
CA ASN A 105 26.35 -23.49 -1.39
C ASN A 105 25.69 -22.15 -1.67
N VAL A 106 24.39 -22.05 -1.41
CA VAL A 106 23.57 -20.86 -1.73
C VAL A 106 23.20 -20.10 -0.48
N ASN A 107 23.66 -18.87 -0.38
CA ASN A 107 23.13 -17.94 0.60
C ASN A 107 21.90 -17.22 0.01
N TRP A 108 20.72 -17.76 0.28
CA TRP A 108 19.46 -17.28 -0.29
C TRP A 108 19.17 -15.81 0.00
N GLN A 109 19.62 -15.29 1.14
CA GLN A 109 19.47 -13.86 1.43
C GLN A 109 20.31 -13.00 0.50
N LYS A 110 21.60 -13.33 0.38
CA LYS A 110 22.52 -12.61 -0.51
C LYS A 110 22.08 -12.68 -1.97
N GLU A 111 21.50 -13.80 -2.39
CA GLU A 111 21.08 -13.99 -3.78
C GLU A 111 19.82 -13.20 -4.16
N ILE A 112 18.85 -13.10 -3.27
CA ILE A 112 17.56 -12.48 -3.61
C ILE A 112 17.31 -11.11 -3.00
N LEU A 113 18.10 -10.68 -1.98
CA LEU A 113 17.92 -9.41 -1.31
C LEU A 113 19.03 -8.41 -1.67
N LYS A 114 18.66 -7.16 -1.77
CA LYS A 114 19.56 -6.03 -1.87
C LYS A 114 19.98 -5.59 -0.48
N ASP A 115 21.21 -5.17 -0.31
CA ASP A 115 21.68 -4.60 0.95
C ASP A 115 21.04 -3.24 1.22
N VAL A 116 20.82 -2.46 0.15
CA VAL A 116 20.27 -1.09 0.23
C VAL A 116 19.21 -0.89 -0.83
N THR A 117 18.13 -0.21 -0.46
CA THR A 117 17.10 0.27 -1.37
C THR A 117 16.99 1.78 -1.32
N ILE A 118 16.60 2.39 -2.43
CA ILE A 118 16.47 3.84 -2.55
C ILE A 118 15.00 4.20 -2.76
N ASN A 119 14.49 5.02 -1.85
CA ASN A 119 13.13 5.54 -1.94
C ASN A 119 13.17 7.03 -2.22
N HIS A 120 12.30 7.51 -3.12
CA HIS A 120 12.22 8.91 -3.49
C HIS A 120 10.84 9.47 -3.19
N GLN A 121 10.79 10.70 -2.71
CA GLN A 121 9.55 11.43 -2.54
C GLN A 121 9.72 12.86 -3.04
N HIS A 122 8.84 13.28 -3.93
CA HIS A 122 8.78 14.62 -4.48
C HIS A 122 7.43 15.24 -4.15
N TYR A 123 7.43 16.53 -3.85
CA TYR A 123 6.23 17.27 -3.53
C TYR A 123 6.39 18.72 -4.00
N LEU A 124 5.41 19.17 -4.78
CA LEU A 124 5.31 20.54 -5.26
C LEU A 124 3.95 21.09 -4.82
N ASN A 125 3.93 22.30 -4.27
CA ASN A 125 2.68 23.02 -4.08
C ASN A 125 2.81 24.47 -4.54
N VAL A 126 1.67 25.00 -4.97
CA VAL A 126 1.47 26.40 -5.34
C VAL A 126 0.25 26.90 -4.58
N SER A 127 0.39 28.00 -3.86
CA SER A 127 -0.72 28.59 -3.11
C SER A 127 -0.67 30.10 -3.17
N GLY A 128 -1.82 30.73 -3.11
CA GLY A 128 -1.95 32.18 -3.18
C GLY A 128 -3.40 32.61 -3.30
N GLY A 129 -3.63 33.85 -3.61
CA GLY A 129 -4.96 34.39 -3.89
C GLY A 129 -5.11 35.86 -3.56
N GLY A 130 -6.28 36.35 -3.89
CA GLY A 130 -6.72 37.70 -3.58
C GLY A 130 -7.98 37.69 -2.72
N LYS A 131 -8.63 38.87 -2.64
CA LYS A 131 -9.87 39.04 -1.87
C LYS A 131 -11.03 38.20 -2.41
N VAL A 132 -11.05 37.92 -3.72
CA VAL A 132 -12.16 37.22 -4.38
C VAL A 132 -11.92 35.69 -4.35
N ALA A 133 -10.72 35.23 -4.66
CA ALA A 133 -10.41 33.82 -4.74
C ALA A 133 -9.05 33.50 -4.12
N ARG A 134 -8.98 32.37 -3.43
CA ARG A 134 -7.76 31.80 -2.83
C ARG A 134 -7.63 30.37 -3.30
N TYR A 135 -6.41 29.96 -3.62
CA TYR A 135 -6.15 28.65 -4.18
C TYR A 135 -4.95 27.96 -3.52
N PHE A 136 -5.04 26.66 -3.45
CA PHE A 136 -3.96 25.74 -3.07
C PHE A 136 -3.98 24.57 -4.04
N VAL A 137 -2.85 24.32 -4.71
CA VAL A 137 -2.67 23.17 -5.59
C VAL A 137 -1.41 22.46 -5.18
N SER A 138 -1.46 21.12 -5.06
CA SER A 138 -0.28 20.31 -4.80
C SER A 138 -0.26 19.04 -5.67
N VAL A 139 0.94 18.61 -6.02
CA VAL A 139 1.21 17.33 -6.64
C VAL A 139 2.37 16.66 -5.92
N GLY A 140 2.33 15.33 -5.82
CA GLY A 140 3.36 14.57 -5.17
C GLY A 140 3.59 13.21 -5.81
N GLY A 141 4.82 12.70 -5.70
CA GLY A 141 5.21 11.36 -6.10
C GLY A 141 5.99 10.69 -4.98
N THR A 142 5.66 9.44 -4.68
CA THR A 142 6.43 8.59 -3.77
C THR A 142 6.74 7.29 -4.48
N PHE A 143 8.04 6.97 -4.57
CA PHE A 143 8.55 5.81 -5.26
C PHE A 143 9.34 4.97 -4.26
N LYS A 144 8.96 3.71 -4.13
CA LYS A 144 9.66 2.75 -3.27
C LYS A 144 10.23 1.65 -4.12
N ASP A 145 11.53 1.46 -4.03
CA ASP A 145 12.19 0.30 -4.63
C ASP A 145 12.02 -0.92 -3.74
N ALA A 146 11.94 -2.09 -4.35
CA ALA A 146 11.87 -3.33 -3.61
C ALA A 146 13.24 -3.77 -3.12
N ILE A 147 13.24 -4.45 -1.98
CA ILE A 147 14.43 -5.08 -1.41
C ILE A 147 14.91 -6.26 -2.26
N PHE A 148 14.04 -6.85 -3.09
CA PHE A 148 14.38 -8.03 -3.90
C PHE A 148 15.26 -7.66 -5.10
N LYS A 149 16.30 -8.45 -5.33
CA LYS A 149 17.10 -8.41 -6.55
C LYS A 149 16.28 -8.99 -7.71
N GLN A 150 16.44 -8.40 -8.88
CA GLN A 150 15.83 -8.91 -10.10
C GLN A 150 16.93 -9.29 -11.10
N ASP A 151 16.82 -10.49 -11.64
CA ASP A 151 17.63 -10.92 -12.76
C ASP A 151 17.00 -10.41 -14.09
N LYS A 152 17.84 -9.94 -15.03
CA LYS A 152 17.41 -9.42 -16.34
C LYS A 152 17.14 -10.52 -17.37
N VAL A 153 16.78 -11.72 -16.93
CA VAL A 153 16.52 -12.87 -17.81
C VAL A 153 15.30 -12.66 -18.72
N ASN A 154 14.32 -11.88 -18.25
CA ASN A 154 13.08 -11.68 -18.98
C ASN A 154 13.03 -10.31 -19.68
N LYS A 155 12.36 -10.29 -20.85
CA LYS A 155 12.06 -9.03 -21.58
C LYS A 155 11.02 -8.15 -20.86
N TYR A 156 10.37 -8.65 -19.81
CA TYR A 156 9.39 -7.92 -18.99
C TYR A 156 9.90 -7.72 -17.57
N ASN A 157 9.44 -6.66 -16.95
CA ASN A 157 9.86 -6.30 -15.61
C ASN A 157 9.01 -7.05 -14.58
N THR A 158 9.62 -7.98 -13.84
CA THR A 158 9.02 -8.75 -12.74
C THR A 158 9.22 -8.07 -11.39
N ASN A 159 9.96 -6.95 -11.34
CA ASN A 159 10.38 -6.35 -10.09
C ASN A 159 9.20 -5.89 -9.24
N VAL A 160 9.27 -6.17 -7.95
CA VAL A 160 8.38 -5.59 -6.96
C VAL A 160 8.64 -4.09 -6.91
N LYS A 161 7.64 -3.29 -7.24
CA LYS A 161 7.71 -1.83 -7.20
C LYS A 161 6.43 -1.27 -6.61
N TRP A 162 6.57 -0.17 -5.93
CA TRP A 162 5.44 0.58 -5.45
C TRP A 162 5.64 2.06 -5.76
N ALA A 163 4.64 2.66 -6.39
CA ALA A 163 4.62 4.08 -6.70
C ALA A 163 3.28 4.67 -6.30
N LYS A 164 3.29 5.87 -5.75
CA LYS A 164 2.10 6.64 -5.44
C LYS A 164 2.25 8.03 -6.02
N TYR A 165 1.28 8.41 -6.84
CA TYR A 165 1.07 9.78 -7.31
C TYR A 165 -0.13 10.35 -6.57
N ASN A 166 -0.03 11.56 -6.09
CA ASN A 166 -1.15 12.24 -5.48
C ASN A 166 -1.25 13.67 -6.00
N PHE A 167 -2.46 14.17 -6.09
CA PHE A 167 -2.75 15.54 -6.43
C PHE A 167 -3.83 16.09 -5.50
N ARG A 168 -3.82 17.40 -5.33
CA ARG A 168 -4.83 18.12 -4.61
C ARG A 168 -4.99 19.52 -5.21
N ALA A 169 -6.23 19.96 -5.38
CA ALA A 169 -6.58 21.32 -5.71
C ALA A 169 -7.70 21.79 -4.77
N LYS A 170 -7.56 22.99 -4.23
CA LYS A 170 -8.60 23.63 -3.42
C LYS A 170 -8.70 25.09 -3.83
N VAL A 171 -9.92 25.53 -4.07
CA VAL A 171 -10.24 26.93 -4.37
C VAL A 171 -11.38 27.36 -3.47
N ASP A 172 -11.20 28.47 -2.76
CA ASP A 172 -12.21 29.13 -1.96
C ASP A 172 -12.52 30.49 -2.62
N MET A 173 -13.78 30.75 -2.96
CA MET A 173 -14.23 31.95 -3.64
C MET A 173 -15.26 32.72 -2.80
N ASN A 174 -15.03 33.99 -2.60
CA ASN A 174 -16.01 34.91 -2.01
C ASN A 174 -16.96 35.38 -3.13
N LEU A 175 -18.12 34.70 -3.27
CA LEU A 175 -19.13 35.10 -4.29
C LEU A 175 -19.78 36.43 -3.94
N THR A 176 -20.00 36.65 -2.64
CA THR A 176 -20.44 37.92 -2.06
C THR A 176 -19.69 38.14 -0.73
N PRO A 177 -19.78 39.29 -0.09
CA PRO A 177 -19.20 39.49 1.25
C PRO A 177 -19.72 38.52 2.33
N SER A 178 -20.89 37.90 2.08
CA SER A 178 -21.53 36.96 3.02
C SER A 178 -21.58 35.51 2.51
N THR A 179 -21.15 35.24 1.26
CA THR A 179 -21.25 33.92 0.64
C THR A 179 -19.87 33.43 0.20
N ILE A 180 -19.45 32.31 0.71
CA ILE A 180 -18.19 31.67 0.34
C ILE A 180 -18.50 30.30 -0.29
N MET A 181 -17.97 30.06 -1.48
CA MET A 181 -18.01 28.78 -2.17
C MET A 181 -16.61 28.14 -2.12
N GLY A 182 -16.54 26.89 -1.79
CA GLY A 182 -15.30 26.11 -1.80
C GLY A 182 -15.42 24.88 -2.71
N LEU A 183 -14.41 24.66 -3.52
CA LEU A 183 -14.22 23.43 -4.29
C LEU A 183 -12.88 22.82 -3.92
N ALA A 184 -12.91 21.57 -3.45
CA ALA A 184 -11.70 20.82 -3.18
C ALA A 184 -11.75 19.48 -3.92
N MET A 185 -10.68 19.15 -4.60
CA MET A 185 -10.47 17.87 -5.27
C MET A 185 -9.13 17.30 -4.84
N ASP A 186 -9.11 16.05 -4.41
CA ASP A 186 -7.88 15.33 -4.14
C ASP A 186 -7.96 13.90 -4.65
N GLY A 187 -6.82 13.37 -5.05
CA GLY A 187 -6.74 12.03 -5.57
C GLY A 187 -5.37 11.40 -5.40
N ALA A 188 -5.35 10.08 -5.51
CA ALA A 188 -4.13 9.31 -5.54
C ALA A 188 -4.25 8.15 -6.52
N ILE A 189 -3.15 7.89 -7.23
CA ILE A 189 -2.94 6.69 -8.03
C ILE A 189 -1.82 5.91 -7.36
N VAL A 190 -2.09 4.68 -6.97
CA VAL A 190 -1.10 3.75 -6.41
C VAL A 190 -0.89 2.63 -7.41
N GLU A 191 0.34 2.46 -7.84
CA GLU A 191 0.77 1.36 -8.69
C GLU A 191 1.64 0.41 -7.87
N ASP A 192 1.31 -0.87 -7.87
CA ASP A 192 2.13 -1.93 -7.29
C ASP A 192 2.41 -3.02 -8.32
N ARG A 193 3.57 -3.64 -8.19
CA ARG A 193 3.98 -4.80 -8.98
C ARG A 193 4.50 -5.88 -8.06
N ALA A 194 4.24 -7.13 -8.45
CA ALA A 194 4.68 -8.33 -7.75
C ALA A 194 4.95 -9.44 -8.78
N PRO A 195 5.63 -10.55 -8.40
CA PRO A 195 5.73 -11.74 -9.22
C PRO A 195 4.36 -12.29 -9.60
N GLY A 196 4.27 -12.97 -10.73
CA GLY A 196 3.01 -13.48 -11.28
C GLY A 196 2.44 -14.68 -10.52
N PHE A 197 3.28 -15.42 -9.82
CA PHE A 197 2.90 -16.57 -9.00
C PHE A 197 3.13 -16.26 -7.51
N GLY A 198 2.17 -16.65 -6.68
CA GLY A 198 2.16 -16.29 -5.27
C GLY A 198 1.33 -15.03 -5.00
N THR A 199 0.77 -14.93 -3.82
CA THR A 199 -0.24 -13.92 -3.50
C THR A 199 0.34 -12.68 -2.83
N ASN A 200 1.54 -12.79 -2.21
CA ASN A 200 2.14 -11.70 -1.45
C ASN A 200 3.67 -11.84 -1.31
N ASN A 201 4.30 -10.78 -0.84
CA ASN A 201 5.74 -10.77 -0.57
C ASN A 201 6.13 -11.67 0.60
N ASP A 202 5.18 -12.03 1.48
CA ASP A 202 5.43 -12.88 2.65
C ASP A 202 5.87 -14.29 2.22
N ALA A 203 5.34 -14.79 1.10
CA ALA A 203 5.78 -16.07 0.53
C ALA A 203 7.25 -16.05 0.11
N LEU A 204 7.75 -14.93 -0.44
CA LEU A 204 9.17 -14.78 -0.78
C LEU A 204 10.05 -14.72 0.46
N TRP A 205 9.60 -14.02 1.51
CA TRP A 205 10.30 -13.96 2.79
C TRP A 205 10.36 -15.33 3.48
N ALA A 206 9.24 -16.04 3.54
CA ALA A 206 9.16 -17.37 4.12
C ALA A 206 10.04 -18.36 3.33
N ALA A 207 9.93 -18.36 2.01
CA ALA A 207 10.70 -19.29 1.17
C ALA A 207 12.22 -19.13 1.37
N GLN A 208 12.73 -17.88 1.42
CA GLN A 208 14.16 -17.66 1.63
C GLN A 208 14.64 -18.02 3.04
N ALA A 209 13.76 -17.97 4.04
CA ALA A 209 14.12 -18.29 5.43
C ALA A 209 14.20 -19.81 5.70
N TYR A 210 13.41 -20.60 4.95
CA TYR A 210 13.34 -22.05 5.14
C TYR A 210 14.32 -22.86 4.27
N LEU A 211 14.92 -22.23 3.25
CA LEU A 211 15.88 -22.91 2.40
C LEU A 211 17.25 -23.01 3.06
N THR A 212 17.79 -24.22 3.05
CA THR A 212 19.17 -24.45 3.47
C THR A 212 20.14 -24.16 2.32
N PRO A 213 21.42 -23.93 2.59
CA PRO A 213 22.39 -23.67 1.52
C PRO A 213 22.54 -24.84 0.55
N LEU A 214 22.22 -26.06 1.00
CA LEU A 214 22.34 -27.31 0.24
C LEU A 214 21.03 -27.72 -0.48
N THR A 215 19.95 -26.94 -0.37
CA THR A 215 18.65 -27.38 -0.90
C THR A 215 18.65 -27.49 -2.42
N VAL A 216 18.98 -26.45 -3.16
CA VAL A 216 19.11 -26.41 -4.62
C VAL A 216 20.01 -25.25 -5.04
N PRO A 217 20.68 -25.30 -6.20
CA PRO A 217 21.35 -24.14 -6.78
C PRO A 217 20.33 -23.12 -7.31
N LEU A 218 20.76 -21.92 -7.65
CA LEU A 218 19.91 -20.93 -8.36
C LEU A 218 19.53 -21.45 -9.76
N ARG A 219 20.47 -22.08 -10.42
CA ARG A 219 20.35 -22.70 -11.72
C ARG A 219 21.41 -23.81 -11.83
N TYR A 220 21.07 -24.91 -12.47
CA TYR A 220 22.04 -25.96 -12.79
C TYR A 220 23.06 -25.50 -13.83
N SER A 221 24.23 -26.11 -13.84
CA SER A 221 25.32 -25.81 -14.78
C SER A 221 24.92 -25.95 -16.25
N ASN A 222 23.97 -26.84 -16.56
CA ASN A 222 23.38 -27.01 -17.88
C ASN A 222 22.29 -25.97 -18.24
N GLY A 223 22.04 -24.96 -17.35
CA GLY A 223 21.07 -23.91 -17.56
C GLY A 223 19.63 -24.24 -17.15
N MET A 224 19.35 -25.45 -16.73
CA MET A 224 18.01 -25.85 -16.24
C MET A 224 17.68 -25.22 -14.90
N LEU A 225 16.40 -24.95 -14.68
CA LEU A 225 15.90 -24.39 -13.42
C LEU A 225 15.58 -25.51 -12.42
N PRO A 226 16.06 -25.43 -11.17
CA PRO A 226 15.87 -26.47 -10.19
C PRO A 226 14.49 -26.43 -9.54
N ALA A 227 13.96 -27.62 -9.22
CA ALA A 227 12.88 -27.79 -8.25
C ALA A 227 13.41 -28.54 -7.03
N TYR A 228 12.78 -28.32 -5.87
CA TYR A 228 13.13 -29.00 -4.63
C TYR A 228 11.90 -29.66 -3.98
N GLY A 229 12.08 -30.25 -2.80
CA GLY A 229 11.06 -31.07 -2.15
C GLY A 229 11.14 -32.53 -2.53
N LYS A 230 10.34 -33.37 -1.85
CA LYS A 230 10.40 -34.83 -1.98
C LYS A 230 10.17 -35.26 -3.44
N ASN A 231 9.18 -34.67 -4.10
CA ASN A 231 8.79 -35.01 -5.47
C ASN A 231 9.25 -33.93 -6.49
N GLY A 232 10.03 -32.92 -6.07
CA GLY A 232 10.44 -31.81 -6.93
C GLY A 232 9.31 -30.86 -7.27
N GLU A 233 8.35 -30.65 -6.37
CA GLU A 233 7.18 -29.81 -6.54
C GLU A 233 7.37 -28.38 -6.02
N GLN A 234 8.42 -28.14 -5.22
CA GLN A 234 8.65 -26.83 -4.59
C GLN A 234 9.53 -25.95 -5.46
N ILE A 235 9.30 -24.66 -5.36
CA ILE A 235 9.85 -23.63 -6.24
C ILE A 235 10.68 -22.65 -5.41
N SER A 236 11.93 -22.41 -5.83
CA SER A 236 12.82 -21.48 -5.14
C SER A 236 12.33 -20.03 -5.26
N PRO A 237 12.65 -19.16 -4.27
CA PRO A 237 12.28 -17.74 -4.34
C PRO A 237 12.91 -17.03 -5.53
N TYR A 238 14.07 -17.47 -6.01
CA TYR A 238 14.67 -16.96 -7.24
C TYR A 238 13.77 -17.19 -8.48
N ILE A 239 13.22 -18.39 -8.61
CA ILE A 239 12.30 -18.74 -9.71
C ILE A 239 10.98 -17.99 -9.57
N LEU A 240 10.42 -17.93 -8.34
CA LEU A 240 9.21 -17.16 -8.06
C LEU A 240 9.37 -15.69 -8.49
N LEU A 241 10.48 -15.08 -8.13
CA LEU A 241 10.75 -13.67 -8.40
C LEU A 241 10.99 -13.38 -9.89
N ASN A 242 11.70 -14.28 -10.59
CA ASN A 242 12.23 -13.98 -11.93
C ASN A 242 11.53 -14.70 -13.08
N HIS A 243 10.87 -15.85 -12.85
CA HIS A 243 10.41 -16.71 -13.93
C HIS A 243 8.89 -16.93 -13.99
N THR A 244 8.12 -16.43 -13.04
CA THR A 244 6.68 -16.73 -12.92
C THR A 244 5.74 -15.69 -13.53
N GLY A 245 6.27 -14.70 -14.26
CA GLY A 245 5.47 -13.62 -14.82
C GLY A 245 5.36 -12.42 -13.88
N PHE A 246 4.23 -11.69 -13.93
CA PHE A 246 4.04 -10.51 -13.08
C PHE A 246 2.57 -10.25 -12.75
N LYS A 247 2.35 -9.61 -11.63
CA LYS A 247 1.10 -8.98 -11.23
C LYS A 247 1.29 -7.45 -11.24
N LYS A 248 0.34 -6.73 -11.83
CA LYS A 248 0.26 -5.27 -11.78
C LYS A 248 -1.05 -4.88 -11.13
N GLY A 249 -0.97 -4.21 -9.99
CA GLY A 249 -2.09 -3.57 -9.30
C GLY A 249 -2.11 -2.07 -9.60
N ASN A 250 -3.31 -1.52 -9.74
CA ASN A 250 -3.55 -0.10 -9.84
C ASN A 250 -4.75 0.24 -8.95
N ARG A 251 -4.55 1.18 -8.01
CA ARG A 251 -5.64 1.73 -7.20
C ARG A 251 -5.72 3.22 -7.44
N THR A 252 -6.87 3.68 -7.92
CA THR A 252 -7.16 5.09 -8.11
C THR A 252 -8.24 5.52 -7.12
N THR A 253 -7.94 6.52 -6.32
CA THR A 253 -8.90 7.12 -5.38
C THR A 253 -9.06 8.59 -5.72
N MET A 254 -10.29 9.07 -5.78
CA MET A 254 -10.62 10.47 -6.05
C MET A 254 -11.70 10.95 -5.08
N ASN A 255 -11.52 12.14 -4.54
CA ASN A 255 -12.48 12.82 -3.68
C ASN A 255 -12.73 14.22 -4.24
N ILE A 256 -14.00 14.60 -4.36
CA ILE A 256 -14.44 15.94 -4.76
C ILE A 256 -15.37 16.44 -3.67
N ASN A 257 -15.11 17.63 -3.16
CA ASN A 257 -15.93 18.29 -2.15
C ASN A 257 -16.32 19.67 -2.64
N PHE A 258 -17.60 19.92 -2.67
CA PHE A 258 -18.18 21.22 -2.91
C PHE A 258 -18.77 21.74 -1.60
N THR A 259 -18.46 22.98 -1.23
CA THR A 259 -18.97 23.60 0.00
C THR A 259 -19.55 24.97 -0.33
N LEU A 260 -20.66 25.30 0.32
CA LEU A 260 -21.27 26.61 0.29
C LEU A 260 -21.52 27.07 1.72
N ARG A 261 -21.01 28.24 2.06
CA ARG A 261 -21.24 28.88 3.36
C ARG A 261 -21.90 30.22 3.15
N GLN A 262 -23.01 30.44 3.86
CA GLN A 262 -23.76 31.69 3.87
C GLN A 262 -23.82 32.27 5.27
N ASP A 263 -23.40 33.52 5.43
CA ASP A 263 -23.60 34.30 6.63
C ASP A 263 -24.89 35.14 6.48
N PHE A 264 -25.81 34.94 7.42
CA PHE A 264 -27.08 35.64 7.48
C PHE A 264 -27.06 36.80 8.48
N GLY A 265 -25.89 37.20 8.96
CA GLY A 265 -25.70 38.23 9.97
C GLY A 265 -26.35 39.57 9.68
N LYS A 266 -26.61 39.87 8.40
CA LYS A 266 -27.38 41.06 7.99
C LYS A 266 -28.85 40.99 8.41
N TRP A 267 -29.44 39.79 8.44
CA TRP A 267 -30.85 39.56 8.80
C TRP A 267 -30.98 39.08 10.24
N ILE A 268 -30.19 38.09 10.63
CA ILE A 268 -30.17 37.50 11.98
C ILE A 268 -28.72 37.43 12.43
N LYS A 269 -28.32 38.31 13.34
CA LYS A 269 -26.98 38.38 13.88
C LYS A 269 -26.58 37.02 14.50
N GLY A 270 -25.48 36.44 14.03
CA GLY A 270 -24.95 35.19 14.52
C GLY A 270 -25.48 33.94 13.83
N LEU A 271 -26.35 34.06 12.80
CA LEU A 271 -26.85 32.91 12.04
C LEU A 271 -25.98 32.66 10.81
N THR A 272 -25.53 31.41 10.65
CA THR A 272 -24.77 30.94 9.48
C THR A 272 -25.33 29.60 9.00
N ALA A 273 -25.33 29.39 7.70
CA ALA A 273 -25.61 28.08 7.08
C ALA A 273 -24.39 27.59 6.31
N ARG A 274 -24.21 26.28 6.29
CA ARG A 274 -23.19 25.59 5.50
C ARG A 274 -23.80 24.36 4.86
N GLY A 275 -23.55 24.20 3.57
CA GLY A 275 -23.82 22.96 2.84
C GLY A 275 -22.53 22.35 2.32
N MET A 276 -22.45 21.03 2.28
CA MET A 276 -21.36 20.31 1.64
C MET A 276 -21.92 19.13 0.84
N PHE A 277 -21.42 18.96 -0.37
CA PHE A 277 -21.58 17.76 -1.17
C PHE A 277 -20.22 17.14 -1.40
N SER A 278 -20.12 15.83 -1.21
CA SER A 278 -18.87 15.08 -1.44
C SER A 278 -19.13 13.86 -2.30
N TYR A 279 -18.27 13.68 -3.30
CA TYR A 279 -18.19 12.47 -4.11
C TYR A 279 -16.83 11.80 -3.91
N ASN A 280 -16.85 10.52 -3.53
CA ASN A 280 -15.64 9.72 -3.39
C ASN A 280 -15.75 8.52 -4.33
N ASN A 281 -14.64 8.23 -5.02
CA ASN A 281 -14.53 7.06 -5.88
C ASN A 281 -13.20 6.35 -5.58
N ASN A 282 -13.26 5.03 -5.41
CA ASN A 282 -12.10 4.18 -5.22
C ASN A 282 -12.19 3.01 -6.21
N ASN A 283 -11.25 2.97 -7.15
CA ASN A 283 -11.17 1.94 -8.17
C ASN A 283 -9.91 1.11 -7.96
N ILE A 284 -10.05 -0.21 -8.01
CA ILE A 284 -8.97 -1.17 -7.99
C ILE A 284 -8.99 -1.93 -9.31
N HIS A 285 -7.86 -2.04 -9.95
CA HIS A 285 -7.69 -2.82 -11.17
C HIS A 285 -6.40 -3.63 -11.08
N ASN A 286 -6.53 -4.95 -11.16
CA ASN A 286 -5.41 -5.87 -11.13
C ASN A 286 -5.32 -6.64 -12.45
N VAL A 287 -4.10 -6.79 -12.94
CA VAL A 287 -3.75 -7.65 -14.07
C VAL A 287 -2.67 -8.61 -13.61
N VAL A 288 -2.94 -9.89 -13.79
CA VAL A 288 -1.98 -10.96 -13.51
C VAL A 288 -1.64 -11.67 -14.83
N ARG A 289 -0.37 -11.80 -15.10
CA ARG A 289 0.18 -12.66 -16.16
C ARG A 289 1.13 -13.63 -15.50
N SER A 290 0.67 -14.85 -15.29
CA SER A 290 1.45 -15.90 -14.65
C SER A 290 1.85 -16.96 -15.63
N LYS A 291 3.01 -17.52 -15.42
CA LYS A 291 3.54 -18.69 -16.15
C LYS A 291 4.41 -19.50 -15.22
N MET A 292 4.59 -20.76 -15.51
CA MET A 292 5.56 -21.63 -14.85
C MET A 292 6.60 -22.05 -15.90
N PRO A 293 7.89 -21.99 -15.59
CA PRO A 293 8.92 -22.59 -16.44
C PRO A 293 9.00 -24.12 -16.23
N ASP A 294 9.67 -24.86 -17.11
CA ASP A 294 10.08 -26.21 -16.82
C ASP A 294 11.05 -26.23 -15.64
N LEU A 295 10.80 -27.12 -14.68
CA LEU A 295 11.67 -27.32 -13.52
C LEU A 295 12.12 -28.75 -13.43
N TYR A 296 13.34 -28.92 -12.95
CA TYR A 296 14.03 -30.19 -12.96
C TYR A 296 14.58 -30.51 -11.57
N LYS A 297 14.57 -31.79 -11.22
CA LYS A 297 15.28 -32.32 -10.07
C LYS A 297 16.48 -33.14 -10.54
N ALA A 298 17.66 -32.86 -9.99
CA ALA A 298 18.87 -33.62 -10.22
C ALA A 298 18.97 -34.78 -9.24
N PHE A 299 19.51 -35.90 -9.69
CA PHE A 299 19.68 -37.12 -8.88
C PHE A 299 21.13 -37.59 -8.82
N GLY A 300 21.97 -37.12 -9.72
CA GLY A 300 23.36 -37.58 -9.82
C GLY A 300 23.97 -37.15 -11.17
N ARG A 301 25.10 -37.79 -11.51
CA ARG A 301 25.79 -37.59 -12.79
C ARG A 301 25.95 -38.92 -13.52
N TYR A 302 25.88 -38.83 -14.85
CA TYR A 302 26.26 -39.93 -15.71
C TYR A 302 27.80 -40.08 -15.72
N ASN A 303 28.28 -41.21 -16.30
CA ASN A 303 29.72 -41.50 -16.39
C ASN A 303 30.51 -40.46 -17.23
N ASP A 304 29.83 -39.74 -18.10
CA ASP A 304 30.38 -38.64 -18.93
C ASP A 304 30.41 -37.31 -18.17
N GLY A 305 29.99 -37.29 -16.89
CA GLY A 305 29.91 -36.09 -16.05
C GLY A 305 28.65 -35.22 -16.26
N SER A 306 27.80 -35.54 -17.23
CA SER A 306 26.55 -34.82 -17.45
C SER A 306 25.56 -35.07 -16.31
N LEU A 307 24.70 -34.06 -16.01
CA LEU A 307 23.79 -34.11 -14.89
C LEU A 307 22.55 -34.98 -15.23
N MET A 308 22.27 -35.95 -14.35
CA MET A 308 21.05 -36.77 -14.41
C MET A 308 19.88 -35.97 -13.85
N THR A 309 18.98 -35.54 -14.73
CA THR A 309 17.84 -34.71 -14.34
C THR A 309 16.52 -35.32 -14.76
N GLN A 310 15.48 -35.07 -13.97
CA GLN A 310 14.11 -35.38 -14.31
C GLN A 310 13.27 -34.09 -14.27
N ARG A 311 12.47 -33.84 -15.29
CA ARG A 311 11.50 -32.76 -15.27
C ARG A 311 10.37 -33.13 -14.32
N THR A 312 10.16 -32.30 -13.28
CA THR A 312 9.14 -32.49 -12.26
C THR A 312 7.98 -31.52 -12.40
N VAL A 313 8.25 -30.33 -12.94
CA VAL A 313 7.22 -29.32 -13.26
C VAL A 313 7.32 -28.99 -14.74
N SER A 314 6.21 -29.10 -15.45
CA SER A 314 6.13 -28.71 -16.88
C SER A 314 5.82 -27.25 -17.02
N ALA A 315 6.43 -26.62 -18.03
CA ALA A 315 6.14 -25.24 -18.39
C ALA A 315 4.65 -25.03 -18.67
N SER A 316 4.09 -23.95 -18.20
CA SER A 316 2.75 -23.51 -18.54
C SER A 316 2.78 -22.34 -19.51
N ASN A 317 1.77 -22.27 -20.39
CA ASN A 317 1.51 -21.07 -21.18
C ASN A 317 1.18 -19.90 -20.26
N ILE A 318 1.40 -18.68 -20.75
CA ILE A 318 1.04 -17.47 -20.02
C ILE A 318 -0.47 -17.47 -19.75
N GLN A 319 -0.82 -17.48 -18.48
CA GLN A 319 -2.19 -17.31 -18.01
C GLN A 319 -2.47 -15.85 -17.76
N PHE A 320 -3.65 -15.39 -18.14
CA PHE A 320 -4.09 -14.03 -17.95
C PHE A 320 -5.32 -14.00 -17.04
N ALA A 321 -5.23 -13.21 -15.97
CA ALA A 321 -6.36 -12.92 -15.10
C ALA A 321 -6.45 -11.42 -14.88
N LYS A 322 -7.68 -10.91 -14.76
CA LYS A 322 -7.96 -9.53 -14.39
C LYS A 322 -9.02 -9.49 -13.31
N SER A 323 -8.92 -8.52 -12.41
CA SER A 323 -9.97 -8.18 -11.48
C SER A 323 -10.12 -6.66 -11.40
N ALA A 324 -11.35 -6.19 -11.23
CA ALA A 324 -11.66 -4.79 -11.07
C ALA A 324 -12.75 -4.64 -10.01
N ALA A 325 -12.57 -3.66 -9.14
CA ALA A 325 -13.52 -3.29 -8.10
C ALA A 325 -13.68 -1.79 -8.07
N SER A 326 -14.88 -1.31 -7.79
CA SER A 326 -15.16 0.12 -7.68
C SER A 326 -16.15 0.38 -6.54
N ASP A 327 -15.78 1.30 -5.66
CA ASP A 327 -16.64 1.82 -4.63
C ASP A 327 -16.92 3.30 -4.90
N ARG A 328 -18.18 3.69 -4.82
CA ARG A 328 -18.62 5.09 -4.94
C ARG A 328 -19.37 5.49 -3.69
N ARG A 329 -19.09 6.71 -3.22
CA ARG A 329 -19.78 7.27 -2.07
C ARG A 329 -20.22 8.68 -2.39
N TYR A 330 -21.51 8.93 -2.20
CA TYR A 330 -22.11 10.26 -2.22
C TYR A 330 -22.40 10.66 -0.79
N TYR A 331 -22.03 11.88 -0.42
CA TYR A 331 -22.28 12.42 0.90
C TYR A 331 -22.78 13.86 0.75
N PHE A 332 -23.85 14.17 1.44
CA PHE A 332 -24.40 15.51 1.56
C PHE A 332 -24.57 15.85 3.02
N GLU A 333 -24.21 17.06 3.41
CA GLU A 333 -24.54 17.61 4.72
C GLU A 333 -25.01 19.04 4.62
N SER A 334 -25.88 19.43 5.55
CA SER A 334 -26.27 20.79 5.79
C SER A 334 -26.23 21.11 7.26
N GLN A 335 -25.76 22.29 7.60
CA GLN A 335 -25.64 22.79 8.96
C GLN A 335 -26.25 24.17 9.02
N LEU A 336 -27.05 24.42 10.06
CA LEU A 336 -27.52 25.73 10.45
C LEU A 336 -26.99 26.01 11.86
N ALA A 337 -26.14 26.99 11.98
CA ALA A 337 -25.49 27.34 13.24
C ALA A 337 -25.87 28.77 13.66
N TYR A 338 -26.21 28.92 14.91
CA TYR A 338 -26.46 30.18 15.55
C TYR A 338 -25.52 30.38 16.72
N GLU A 339 -24.87 31.53 16.79
CA GLU A 339 -24.01 31.89 17.91
C GLU A 339 -24.14 33.40 18.19
N ARG A 340 -24.56 33.73 19.38
CA ARG A 340 -24.69 35.15 19.79
C ARG A 340 -24.39 35.32 21.27
N LEU A 341 -23.67 36.38 21.60
CA LEU A 341 -23.44 36.89 22.94
C LEU A 341 -24.41 38.09 23.15
N PHE A 342 -25.30 37.96 24.14
CA PHE A 342 -26.23 39.01 24.56
C PHE A 342 -25.68 39.69 25.81
N ASN A 343 -25.73 41.00 25.84
CA ASN A 343 -25.30 41.84 26.97
C ASN A 343 -23.88 41.55 27.49
N GLN A 344 -23.02 40.95 26.61
CA GLN A 344 -21.66 40.52 26.96
C GLN A 344 -21.56 39.45 28.05
N GLU A 345 -22.66 38.89 28.51
CA GLU A 345 -22.75 37.92 29.60
C GLU A 345 -23.38 36.59 29.18
N HIS A 346 -24.41 36.62 28.34
CA HIS A 346 -25.21 35.45 28.00
C HIS A 346 -24.83 34.93 26.60
N ARG A 347 -24.11 33.86 26.54
CA ARG A 347 -23.75 33.20 25.24
C ARG A 347 -24.73 32.08 24.92
N VAL A 348 -25.42 32.22 23.81
CA VAL A 348 -26.35 31.22 23.30
C VAL A 348 -25.76 30.65 22.01
N THR A 349 -25.66 29.31 21.89
CA THR A 349 -25.30 28.64 20.67
C THR A 349 -26.34 27.60 20.32
N GLY A 350 -26.59 27.43 19.02
CA GLY A 350 -27.47 26.41 18.47
C GLY A 350 -26.87 25.80 17.22
N LEU A 351 -27.06 24.53 17.01
CA LEU A 351 -26.64 23.83 15.80
C LEU A 351 -27.72 22.83 15.40
N ILE A 352 -28.16 22.90 14.16
CA ILE A 352 -28.92 21.83 13.50
C ILE A 352 -28.04 21.27 12.39
N HIS A 353 -27.88 19.97 12.37
CA HIS A 353 -27.04 19.29 11.40
C HIS A 353 -27.81 18.11 10.80
N TYR A 354 -27.90 18.07 9.48
CA TYR A 354 -28.46 16.97 8.71
C TYR A 354 -27.41 16.42 7.78
N TYR A 355 -27.30 15.10 7.67
CA TYR A 355 -26.50 14.47 6.64
C TYR A 355 -27.18 13.24 6.05
N MET A 356 -26.80 12.95 4.80
CA MET A 356 -27.12 11.70 4.13
C MET A 356 -25.90 11.16 3.38
N GLN A 357 -25.82 9.85 3.28
CA GLN A 357 -24.76 9.13 2.58
C GLN A 357 -25.32 7.95 1.82
N SER A 358 -24.85 7.74 0.59
CA SER A 358 -25.05 6.53 -0.20
C SER A 358 -23.69 5.93 -0.55
N THR A 359 -23.53 4.61 -0.39
CA THR A 359 -22.34 3.87 -0.80
C THR A 359 -22.76 2.74 -1.71
N GLU A 360 -22.12 2.67 -2.88
CA GLU A 360 -22.33 1.67 -3.91
C GLU A 360 -21.02 0.90 -4.14
N THR A 361 -21.09 -0.41 -4.30
CA THR A 361 -19.93 -1.26 -4.61
C THR A 361 -20.20 -2.11 -5.83
N THR A 362 -19.18 -2.37 -6.64
CA THR A 362 -19.26 -3.33 -7.75
C THR A 362 -18.80 -4.75 -7.34
N GLU A 363 -18.35 -4.93 -6.10
CA GLU A 363 -17.94 -6.24 -5.54
C GLU A 363 -19.07 -7.01 -4.88
N ALA A 364 -20.32 -6.67 -5.19
CA ALA A 364 -21.46 -7.40 -4.68
C ALA A 364 -21.48 -8.84 -5.23
N ASN A 365 -21.53 -9.82 -4.33
CA ASN A 365 -21.59 -11.24 -4.69
C ASN A 365 -23.05 -11.76 -4.83
N ASP A 366 -24.03 -10.98 -4.40
CA ASP A 366 -25.45 -11.29 -4.42
C ASP A 366 -26.28 -10.01 -4.61
N GLU A 367 -27.57 -10.17 -4.90
CA GLU A 367 -28.50 -9.08 -5.14
C GLU A 367 -28.63 -8.15 -3.93
N ILE A 368 -28.67 -8.69 -2.72
CA ILE A 368 -28.82 -7.90 -1.48
C ILE A 368 -27.59 -7.02 -1.24
N SER A 369 -26.40 -7.56 -1.43
CA SER A 369 -25.15 -6.80 -1.25
C SER A 369 -24.94 -5.76 -2.35
N SER A 370 -25.64 -5.87 -3.50
CA SER A 370 -25.60 -4.88 -4.60
C SER A 370 -26.44 -3.63 -4.30
N ILE A 371 -27.37 -3.71 -3.34
CA ILE A 371 -28.21 -2.57 -2.97
C ILE A 371 -27.35 -1.49 -2.30
N PRO A 372 -27.44 -0.21 -2.75
CA PRO A 372 -26.71 0.87 -2.14
C PRO A 372 -26.99 1.02 -0.64
N LYS A 373 -25.93 1.06 0.17
CA LYS A 373 -26.06 1.30 1.62
C LYS A 373 -26.29 2.78 1.86
N ARG A 374 -27.45 3.13 2.40
CA ARG A 374 -27.85 4.51 2.66
C ARG A 374 -27.99 4.79 4.14
N TYR A 375 -27.49 5.95 4.55
CA TYR A 375 -27.59 6.46 5.92
C TYR A 375 -28.03 7.91 5.88
N GLN A 376 -28.88 8.28 6.81
CA GLN A 376 -29.24 9.68 7.05
C GLN A 376 -29.40 9.91 8.54
N ALA A 377 -29.09 11.12 9.00
CA ALA A 377 -29.31 11.52 10.37
C ALA A 377 -29.57 13.03 10.46
N LEU A 378 -30.39 13.38 11.43
CA LEU A 378 -30.65 14.75 11.87
C LEU A 378 -30.21 14.84 13.34
N SER A 379 -29.40 15.84 13.64
CA SER A 379 -28.99 16.14 15.03
C SER A 379 -29.16 17.62 15.33
N ALA A 380 -29.46 17.94 16.59
CA ALA A 380 -29.54 19.29 17.06
C ALA A 380 -28.81 19.41 18.40
N ARG A 381 -28.19 20.57 18.63
CA ARG A 381 -27.53 20.90 19.89
C ARG A 381 -27.78 22.37 20.23
N ALA A 382 -28.10 22.64 21.47
CA ALA A 382 -28.17 23.99 22.01
C ALA A 382 -27.31 24.08 23.24
N THR A 383 -26.60 25.19 23.43
CA THR A 383 -25.84 25.46 24.65
C THR A 383 -26.06 26.89 25.12
N TYR A 384 -26.04 27.06 26.43
CA TYR A 384 -26.09 28.36 27.06
C TYR A 384 -24.95 28.44 28.07
N SER A 385 -24.27 29.58 28.11
CA SER A 385 -23.29 29.88 29.14
C SER A 385 -23.48 31.33 29.63
N TYR A 386 -23.34 31.49 30.92
CA TYR A 386 -23.34 32.78 31.59
C TYR A 386 -21.93 33.07 32.10
N LYS A 387 -21.45 34.30 31.94
CA LYS A 387 -20.17 34.78 32.44
C LYS A 387 -20.34 35.42 33.81
#